data_ca9f9d66fe8401ec4a5cdb5b273cf9ad
#
_entry.id   ca9f9d66fe8401ec4a5cdb5b273cf9ad
#
_cell.length_a   1.000
_cell.length_b   1.000
_cell.length_c   1.000
_cell.angle_alpha   90.00
_cell.angle_beta   90.00
_cell.angle_gamma   90.00
#
_symmetry.space_group_name_H-M   'P 1'
#
loop_
_entity.id
_entity.type
_entity.pdbx_description
1 polymer ?
#
loop_
_entity_poly.entity_id
_entity_poly.type
_entity_poly.pdbx_seq_one_letter_code
_entity_poly.pdbx_strand_id
1 'polypeptide(L)'
;MKATVKLTDNITLEIEEQKEMETLHKAIVLGNPRKRCAECDATEGFYFTTNKSTTDEGTFTYVNYKCSKCGARSKLGQYKAGGYFWNEFEKWEGKKQTKEEPPTPEE
;
A
#
# COMPACT_ATOMS: atom_id res chain seq x y z
N MET A 1 2.53 22.46 -2.71
CA MET A 1 1.94 22.20 -1.42
C MET A 1 2.59 21.02 -0.77
N LYS A 2 2.73 21.04 0.53
CA LYS A 2 3.39 19.99 1.24
C LYS A 2 2.51 19.47 2.34
N ALA A 3 2.46 18.20 2.55
CA ALA A 3 1.67 17.60 3.62
C ALA A 3 2.51 16.59 4.38
N THR A 4 2.27 16.48 5.67
CA THR A 4 2.99 15.55 6.50
C THR A 4 1.99 14.52 7.01
N VAL A 5 2.31 13.26 6.83
CA VAL A 5 1.42 12.19 7.22
C VAL A 5 2.14 11.26 8.15
N LYS A 6 1.54 10.96 9.31
CA LYS A 6 2.15 10.06 10.25
C LYS A 6 1.53 8.70 10.03
N LEU A 7 2.29 7.73 9.57
CA LEU A 7 1.78 6.41 9.32
C LEU A 7 1.81 5.55 10.57
N THR A 8 2.87 5.63 11.33
CA THR A 8 2.95 4.91 12.57
C THR A 8 3.77 5.79 13.50
N ASP A 9 4.02 5.33 14.72
CA ASP A 9 4.79 6.12 15.64
C ASP A 9 6.20 6.35 15.11
N ASN A 10 6.69 5.48 14.25
CA ASN A 10 8.03 5.61 13.75
C ASN A 10 8.14 6.03 12.30
N ILE A 11 7.05 6.18 11.60
CA ILE A 11 7.10 6.50 10.19
C ILE A 11 6.28 7.74 9.90
N THR A 12 6.93 8.75 9.39
CA THR A 12 6.25 9.97 9.00
C THR A 12 6.66 10.26 7.57
N LEU A 13 5.69 10.60 6.73
CA LEU A 13 5.96 10.90 5.36
C LEU A 13 5.71 12.35 5.08
N GLU A 14 6.51 12.93 4.18
CA GLU A 14 6.28 14.28 3.77
C GLU A 14 5.97 14.20 2.29
N ILE A 15 4.86 14.72 1.86
CA ILE A 15 4.42 14.64 0.49
C ILE A 15 4.38 16.01 -0.11
N GLU A 16 5.03 16.17 -1.26
CA GLU A 16 5.04 17.47 -1.89
C GLU A 16 4.73 17.30 -3.36
N GLU A 17 3.72 17.97 -3.86
CA GLU A 17 3.34 17.92 -5.25
C GLU A 17 3.02 19.32 -5.69
N GLN A 18 3.10 19.57 -6.98
CA GLN A 18 2.81 20.89 -7.46
C GLN A 18 1.34 21.22 -7.37
N LYS A 19 0.46 20.27 -7.52
CA LYS A 19 -0.94 20.52 -7.44
C LYS A 19 -1.47 20.17 -6.07
N GLU A 20 -2.26 21.05 -5.51
CA GLU A 20 -2.76 20.82 -4.18
C GLU A 20 -3.62 19.58 -4.08
N MET A 21 -4.43 19.33 -5.08
CA MET A 21 -5.29 18.17 -5.03
C MET A 21 -4.49 16.89 -5.04
N GLU A 22 -3.36 16.87 -5.71
CA GLU A 22 -2.54 15.70 -5.72
C GLU A 22 -1.86 15.49 -4.38
N THR A 23 -1.46 16.56 -3.72
CA THR A 23 -0.89 16.43 -2.40
C THR A 23 -1.93 15.90 -1.43
N LEU A 24 -3.15 16.44 -1.49
CA LEU A 24 -4.20 16.00 -0.59
C LEU A 24 -4.58 14.56 -0.86
N HIS A 25 -4.67 14.18 -2.13
CA HIS A 25 -5.03 12.80 -2.46
C HIS A 25 -4.00 11.84 -1.88
N LYS A 26 -2.72 12.10 -2.07
CA LYS A 26 -1.72 11.19 -1.59
C LYS A 26 -1.70 11.14 -0.06
N ALA A 27 -1.88 12.28 0.58
CA ALA A 27 -1.87 12.30 2.02
C ALA A 27 -3.06 11.51 2.58
N ILE A 28 -4.24 11.69 1.98
CA ILE A 28 -5.41 11.00 2.48
C ILE A 28 -5.31 9.51 2.25
N VAL A 29 -4.89 9.09 1.07
CA VAL A 29 -4.83 7.67 0.79
C VAL A 29 -3.73 7.01 1.61
N LEU A 30 -2.54 7.59 1.65
CA LEU A 30 -1.45 6.94 2.35
C LEU A 30 -1.64 6.99 3.87
N GLY A 31 -2.31 7.99 4.35
CA GLY A 31 -2.56 8.08 5.78
C GLY A 31 -3.76 7.30 6.28
N ASN A 32 -4.52 6.71 5.36
CA ASN A 32 -5.71 5.99 5.74
C ASN A 32 -5.77 4.61 5.10
N PRO A 33 -4.90 3.71 5.51
CA PRO A 33 -4.98 2.36 4.99
C PRO A 33 -6.23 1.69 5.53
N ARG A 34 -6.55 0.54 5.04
CA ARG A 34 -7.76 -0.11 5.47
C ARG A 34 -7.68 -0.45 6.94
N LYS A 35 -8.76 -0.25 7.66
CA LYS A 35 -8.76 -0.43 9.08
C LYS A 35 -9.35 -1.72 9.57
N ARG A 36 -9.80 -2.57 8.72
CA ARG A 36 -10.37 -3.81 9.14
C ARG A 36 -9.96 -4.89 8.16
N CYS A 37 -9.48 -6.00 8.64
CA CYS A 37 -9.03 -7.09 7.79
C CYS A 37 -10.22 -7.83 7.25
N ALA A 38 -10.33 -7.96 5.94
CA ALA A 38 -11.46 -8.65 5.36
C ALA A 38 -11.41 -10.15 5.60
N GLU A 39 -10.25 -10.68 5.95
CA GLU A 39 -10.15 -12.11 6.17
C GLU A 39 -10.44 -12.53 7.60
N CYS A 40 -10.06 -11.77 8.57
CA CYS A 40 -10.30 -12.18 9.96
C CYS A 40 -10.97 -11.12 10.79
N ASP A 41 -11.39 -10.00 10.18
CA ASP A 41 -12.09 -8.95 10.88
C ASP A 41 -11.28 -8.23 11.97
N ALA A 42 -9.99 -8.39 11.99
CA ALA A 42 -9.18 -7.70 12.98
C ALA A 42 -9.24 -6.21 12.71
N THR A 43 -9.19 -5.39 13.74
CA THR A 43 -9.20 -3.95 13.57
C THR A 43 -7.95 -3.34 14.14
N GLU A 44 -6.98 -4.13 14.54
CA GLU A 44 -5.73 -3.60 15.04
C GLU A 44 -4.65 -4.62 14.78
N GLY A 45 -3.43 -4.30 15.01
CA GLY A 45 -2.33 -5.21 14.79
C GLY A 45 -1.83 -5.19 13.37
N PHE A 46 -2.01 -4.09 12.65
CA PHE A 46 -1.53 -4.02 11.30
C PHE A 46 -0.17 -3.37 11.24
N TYR A 47 0.59 -3.67 10.22
CA TYR A 47 1.91 -3.07 10.07
C TYR A 47 2.27 -2.96 8.58
N PHE A 48 3.18 -2.06 8.25
CA PHE A 48 3.57 -1.85 6.87
C PHE A 48 4.77 -2.70 6.53
N THR A 49 4.80 -3.26 5.33
CA THR A 49 5.97 -3.98 4.86
C THR A 49 6.20 -3.64 3.41
N THR A 50 7.36 -3.93 2.91
CA THR A 50 7.64 -3.74 1.51
C THR A 50 8.29 -4.99 0.96
N ASN A 51 8.18 -5.19 -0.33
CA ASN A 51 8.91 -6.27 -0.96
C ASN A 51 9.31 -5.80 -2.34
N LYS A 52 10.30 -6.42 -2.91
CA LYS A 52 10.78 -6.03 -4.19
C LYS A 52 10.77 -7.18 -5.16
N SER A 53 10.61 -6.88 -6.42
CA SER A 53 10.59 -7.89 -7.44
C SER A 53 11.45 -7.37 -8.57
N THR A 54 12.36 -8.19 -9.09
CA THR A 54 13.24 -7.78 -10.15
C THR A 54 12.86 -8.50 -11.42
N THR A 55 12.65 -7.76 -12.48
CA THR A 55 12.30 -8.37 -13.75
C THR A 55 13.19 -7.77 -14.81
N ASP A 56 12.99 -8.13 -16.05
CA ASP A 56 13.77 -7.59 -17.12
C ASP A 56 13.58 -6.12 -17.23
N GLU A 57 12.49 -5.60 -16.78
CA GLU A 57 12.25 -4.19 -16.88
C GLU A 57 12.75 -3.41 -15.71
N GLY A 58 13.32 -4.03 -14.75
CA GLY A 58 13.87 -3.32 -13.60
C GLY A 58 13.40 -3.89 -12.30
N THR A 59 13.64 -3.18 -11.22
CA THR A 59 13.26 -3.61 -9.90
C THR A 59 12.08 -2.77 -9.46
N PHE A 60 11.06 -3.43 -8.95
CA PHE A 60 9.89 -2.74 -8.46
C PHE A 60 9.73 -2.96 -6.98
N THR A 61 9.30 -1.95 -6.28
CA THR A 61 9.09 -2.03 -4.84
C THR A 61 7.61 -1.94 -4.57
N TYR A 62 7.09 -2.84 -3.77
CA TYR A 62 5.69 -2.86 -3.44
C TYR A 62 5.50 -2.57 -1.96
N VAL A 63 4.42 -1.89 -1.63
CA VAL A 63 4.12 -1.55 -0.24
C VAL A 63 2.87 -2.30 0.15
N ASN A 64 2.88 -2.92 1.31
CA ASN A 64 1.74 -3.66 1.80
C ASN A 64 1.44 -3.29 3.23
N TYR A 65 0.17 -3.41 3.61
CA TYR A 65 -0.27 -3.19 4.98
C TYR A 65 -0.77 -4.55 5.42
N LYS A 66 -0.10 -5.18 6.36
CA LYS A 66 -0.38 -6.55 6.73
C LYS A 66 -1.08 -6.69 8.04
N CYS A 67 -1.90 -7.73 8.16
CA CYS A 67 -2.58 -8.03 9.39
C CYS A 67 -1.73 -9.05 10.14
N SER A 68 -1.32 -8.72 11.37
CA SER A 68 -0.47 -9.63 12.11
C SER A 68 -1.25 -10.82 12.64
N LYS A 69 -2.57 -10.77 12.62
CA LYS A 69 -3.33 -11.87 13.16
C LYS A 69 -3.58 -12.99 12.18
N CYS A 70 -3.71 -12.72 10.92
CA CYS A 70 -3.93 -13.79 9.97
C CYS A 70 -2.97 -13.77 8.78
N GLY A 71 -2.16 -12.75 8.67
CA GLY A 71 -1.20 -12.70 7.58
C GLY A 71 -1.73 -12.12 6.28
N ALA A 72 -2.98 -11.72 6.24
CA ALA A 72 -3.51 -11.14 5.02
C ALA A 72 -2.86 -9.79 4.77
N ARG A 73 -2.84 -9.33 3.55
CA ARG A 73 -2.22 -8.07 3.25
C ARG A 73 -3.06 -7.26 2.30
N SER A 74 -2.98 -5.95 2.43
CA SER A 74 -3.64 -5.01 1.58
C SER A 74 -2.54 -4.35 0.79
N LYS A 75 -2.53 -4.49 -0.52
CA LYS A 75 -1.47 -3.93 -1.32
C LYS A 75 -1.80 -2.52 -1.74
N LEU A 76 -0.78 -1.68 -1.83
CA LEU A 76 -0.97 -0.32 -2.29
C LEU A 76 -0.93 -0.36 -3.80
N GLY A 77 -1.98 0.06 -4.45
CA GLY A 77 -2.05 0.07 -5.90
C GLY A 77 -1.84 1.46 -6.45
N GLN A 78 -1.71 1.58 -7.73
CA GLN A 78 -1.47 2.85 -8.37
C GLN A 78 -2.27 2.93 -9.65
N TYR A 79 -2.97 4.03 -9.84
CA TYR A 79 -3.75 4.22 -11.04
C TYR A 79 -2.83 4.68 -12.17
N LYS A 80 -3.14 4.32 -13.41
CA LYS A 80 -2.33 4.74 -14.49
C LYS A 80 -2.30 6.23 -14.62
N ALA A 81 -3.36 6.90 -14.36
CA ALA A 81 -3.41 8.35 -14.46
C ALA A 81 -2.78 9.04 -13.27
N GLY A 82 -2.33 8.31 -12.32
CA GLY A 82 -1.75 8.90 -11.11
C GLY A 82 -2.63 8.66 -9.93
N GLY A 83 -2.08 8.65 -8.77
CA GLY A 83 -2.82 8.42 -7.54
C GLY A 83 -2.67 7.01 -7.05
N TYR A 84 -3.08 6.78 -5.81
CA TYR A 84 -2.92 5.51 -5.15
C TYR A 84 -4.22 5.02 -4.55
N PHE A 85 -4.28 3.76 -4.25
CA PHE A 85 -5.43 3.19 -3.56
C PHE A 85 -4.99 1.94 -2.82
N TRP A 86 -5.71 1.56 -1.76
CA TRP A 86 -5.40 0.37 -1.00
C TRP A 86 -6.36 -0.73 -1.44
N ASN A 87 -5.80 -1.89 -1.77
CA ASN A 87 -6.65 -3.02 -2.16
C ASN A 87 -7.24 -3.66 -0.92
N GLU A 88 -8.19 -4.54 -1.08
CA GLU A 88 -8.73 -5.24 0.05
C GLU A 88 -7.72 -6.20 0.59
N PHE A 89 -7.82 -6.56 1.85
CA PHE A 89 -6.95 -7.54 2.44
C PHE A 89 -7.21 -8.88 1.78
N GLU A 90 -6.17 -9.60 1.43
CA GLU A 90 -6.36 -10.93 0.92
C GLU A 90 -5.30 -11.83 1.48
N LYS A 91 -5.62 -13.10 1.65
CA LYS A 91 -4.72 -14.02 2.20
C LYS A 91 -3.59 -14.23 1.31
N TRP A 92 -2.41 -14.28 1.82
CA TRP A 92 -1.23 -14.47 1.01
C TRP A 92 -0.77 -15.89 1.16
N GLU A 93 -0.68 -16.60 0.06
CA GLU A 93 -0.25 -17.90 0.13
C GLU A 93 1.10 -17.93 -0.35
N GLY A 94 2.05 -17.88 0.35
CA GLY A 94 3.36 -17.70 -0.02
C GLY A 94 3.86 -18.41 -1.12
N LYS A 95 3.54 -19.52 -1.33
CA LYS A 95 4.11 -20.18 -2.30
C LYS A 95 3.52 -20.10 -3.56
N LYS A 96 2.53 -19.64 -3.76
CA LYS A 96 2.03 -19.67 -4.95
C LYS A 96 2.40 -18.59 -5.73
N GLN A 97 3.17 -17.96 -5.65
CA GLN A 97 3.49 -16.95 -6.29
C GLN A 97 3.91 -17.03 -7.53
N THR A 98 3.74 -17.53 -8.10
CA THR A 98 4.18 -17.74 -9.28
C THR A 98 4.52 -16.57 -9.95
N LYS A 99 3.97 -15.86 -10.45
CA LYS A 99 4.34 -14.82 -11.08
C LYS A 99 4.08 -13.69 -10.47
N GLU A 100 4.74 -13.02 -10.18
CA GLU A 100 4.54 -11.94 -9.61
C GLU A 100 4.28 -10.95 -10.55
N GLU A 101 3.33 -10.36 -10.73
CA GLU A 101 3.18 -9.36 -11.54
C GLU A 101 3.26 -8.11 -10.89
N PRO A 102 3.63 -7.08 -11.39
CA PRO A 102 3.75 -5.79 -10.76
C PRO A 102 2.39 -5.33 -10.44
N PRO A 103 2.25 -4.50 -9.54
CA PRO A 103 0.97 -4.07 -9.13
C PRO A 103 0.41 -3.37 -10.25
N THR A 104 -0.56 -3.80 -10.81
CA THR A 104 -1.02 -3.27 -11.90
C THR A 104 -1.79 -2.14 -11.69
N PRO A 105 -1.64 -1.23 -12.34
CA PRO A 105 -2.36 -0.09 -12.17
C PRO A 105 -3.67 -0.40 -12.64
N GLU A 106 -4.54 -0.18 -11.99
CA GLU A 106 -5.77 -0.51 -12.38
C GLU A 106 -6.34 0.54 -12.93
N GLU A 107 -6.92 0.89 -13.48
CA GLU A 107 -7.45 1.93 -14.00
C GLU A 107 -8.49 1.83 -14.36
#